data_5217453f78d4c0dc8c5b9f5d78f9089d
#
_entry.id   5217453f78d4c0dc8c5b9f5d78f9089d
#
_cell.length_a   1.000
_cell.length_b   1.000
_cell.length_c   1.000
_cell.angle_alpha   90.00
_cell.angle_beta   90.00
_cell.angle_gamma   90.00
#
_symmetry.space_group_name_H-M   'P 1'
#
loop_
_entity.id
_entity.type
_entity.pdbx_description
1 polymer ?
#
loop_
_entity_poly.entity_id
_entity_poly.type
_entity_poly.pdbx_seq_one_letter_code
_entity_poly.pdbx_strand_id
1 'polypeptide(L)'
;MTEAENTKETKPELPKDVRVRFCPSPTGTPHVGMVRTALFNWAEARATGGKLIFRIEDTDAARDSEESYNQILEALRWLGIDWDEGIDVGGPHGPYRQSERGDIYKSVAAKLLEAGYAYESFSTPEEIEARNVAAGRPKEFGYDGYDRNLTEEQKAAFRAEGRKPALRLRMPDEDIAFDDLIRGRIEFKAGSVPDYVIVRPNGDPLYTLTNPVDDAMMDINVVLRGEDLLSSTPRQIVLYRYLEELGIAKTTPLFGHMPYVMGQGNKKLSKRDPESNLFNHRDAGFIREGLLNYLALLGWSIAPDRDVFSMEEMIEKFDVRDVKANPARFDLDKAISINAEHIRMLDPADFLRRSVPYLHRDGVVSADNWDALTDREREILTASAPLVQPRVRLLGEVAGMVGSLLSTEGYIEPADDARKQLKDSSAAVLDLAIAALEAVPEEEWKTDNLHETLNKALVEDGGYKPRLAFGPVRVAMSGRRVSPPLFESMEIVGKDISLARLKGLREHL
;
A
#
# COMPACT_ATOMS: atom_id res chain seq x y z
N MET A 1 26.36 13.17 19.74
CA MET A 1 25.26 13.58 18.81
C MET A 1 25.56 12.94 17.49
N THR A 2 24.70 12.05 17.04
CA THR A 2 24.82 11.35 15.77
C THR A 2 24.43 12.29 14.61
N GLU A 3 24.92 12.06 13.40
CA GLU A 3 24.56 12.84 12.19
C GLU A 3 23.03 13.01 12.00
N ALA A 4 22.22 12.09 12.53
CA ALA A 4 20.77 12.13 12.48
C ALA A 4 20.16 13.19 13.42
N GLU A 5 20.77 13.47 14.55
CA GLU A 5 20.31 14.53 15.48
C GLU A 5 20.63 15.93 14.95
N ASN A 6 21.74 16.06 14.22
CA ASN A 6 22.16 17.34 13.64
C ASN A 6 21.31 17.77 12.42
N THR A 7 20.61 16.83 11.76
CA THR A 7 19.75 17.11 10.61
C THR A 7 18.36 17.62 10.99
N LYS A 8 17.86 17.32 12.20
CA LYS A 8 16.55 17.81 12.67
C LYS A 8 16.57 19.31 13.02
N GLU A 9 17.66 19.80 13.57
CA GLU A 9 17.80 21.21 13.96
C GLU A 9 17.79 22.20 12.81
N THR A 10 17.96 21.72 11.57
CA THR A 10 17.95 22.55 10.34
C THR A 10 16.61 22.50 9.57
N LYS A 11 15.71 21.63 9.97
CA LYS A 11 14.40 21.49 9.31
C LYS A 11 13.37 22.42 9.95
N PRO A 12 12.40 22.93 9.17
CA PRO A 12 11.40 23.85 9.69
C PRO A 12 10.54 23.20 10.78
N GLU A 13 10.09 24.02 11.72
CA GLU A 13 9.11 23.59 12.71
C GLU A 13 7.74 23.41 12.05
N LEU A 14 7.01 22.40 12.53
CA LEU A 14 5.63 22.16 12.07
C LEU A 14 4.69 23.21 12.66
N PRO A 15 3.64 23.62 11.92
CA PRO A 15 2.60 24.49 12.46
C PRO A 15 1.87 23.81 13.62
N LYS A 16 1.28 24.62 14.52
CA LYS A 16 0.53 24.11 15.68
C LYS A 16 -0.71 23.31 15.27
N ASP A 17 -1.41 23.77 14.23
CA ASP A 17 -2.63 23.15 13.71
C ASP A 17 -2.31 22.53 12.36
N VAL A 18 -1.65 21.37 12.34
CA VAL A 18 -1.29 20.68 11.11
C VAL A 18 -2.51 20.30 10.32
N ARG A 19 -2.54 20.68 9.04
CA ARG A 19 -3.51 20.26 8.04
C ARG A 19 -2.76 19.69 6.83
N VAL A 20 -2.84 18.39 6.69
CA VAL A 20 -2.29 17.63 5.58
C VAL A 20 -3.40 17.13 4.68
N ARG A 21 -3.07 16.65 3.50
CA ARG A 21 -4.05 16.10 2.58
C ARG A 21 -3.55 14.86 1.86
N PHE A 22 -4.49 14.01 1.52
CA PHE A 22 -4.34 12.94 0.55
C PHE A 22 -5.27 13.25 -0.64
N CYS A 23 -4.69 13.42 -1.83
CA CYS A 23 -5.40 13.92 -2.99
C CYS A 23 -5.08 13.12 -4.27
N PRO A 24 -5.45 11.84 -4.32
CA PRO A 24 -5.16 10.99 -5.45
C PRO A 24 -6.01 11.34 -6.67
N SER A 25 -5.45 11.08 -7.87
CA SER A 25 -6.23 10.98 -9.10
C SER A 25 -6.80 9.55 -9.23
N PRO A 26 -8.08 9.39 -9.56
CA PRO A 26 -8.72 8.08 -9.65
C PRO A 26 -8.38 7.38 -10.97
N THR A 27 -7.11 7.00 -11.14
CA THR A 27 -6.55 6.35 -12.33
C THR A 27 -5.98 4.99 -12.01
N GLY A 28 -6.65 3.93 -12.47
CA GLY A 28 -6.22 2.55 -12.25
C GLY A 28 -6.38 2.06 -10.81
N THR A 29 -5.77 0.93 -10.50
CA THR A 29 -5.86 0.28 -9.19
C THR A 29 -4.92 0.96 -8.18
N PRO A 30 -5.32 1.08 -6.90
CA PRO A 30 -4.46 1.60 -5.85
C PRO A 30 -3.12 0.85 -5.78
N HIS A 31 -2.02 1.59 -5.71
CA HIS A 31 -0.68 1.01 -5.61
C HIS A 31 -0.01 1.36 -4.27
N VAL A 32 0.96 0.55 -3.88
CA VAL A 32 1.63 0.66 -2.56
C VAL A 32 2.27 2.02 -2.31
N GLY A 33 2.80 2.68 -3.35
CA GLY A 33 3.38 4.03 -3.23
C GLY A 33 2.33 5.10 -2.89
N MET A 34 1.15 5.01 -3.48
CA MET A 34 0.02 5.89 -3.17
C MET A 34 -0.46 5.66 -1.73
N VAL A 35 -0.59 4.42 -1.32
CA VAL A 35 -1.03 4.06 0.04
C VAL A 35 -0.01 4.48 1.08
N ARG A 36 1.30 4.36 0.79
CA ARG A 36 2.36 4.91 1.68
C ARG A 36 2.20 6.42 1.85
N THR A 37 1.90 7.14 0.78
CA THR A 37 1.63 8.58 0.84
C THR A 37 0.43 8.89 1.73
N ALA A 38 -0.67 8.13 1.59
CA ALA A 38 -1.82 8.25 2.47
C ALA A 38 -1.46 7.96 3.93
N LEU A 39 -0.72 6.89 4.19
CA LEU A 39 -0.28 6.50 5.53
C LEU A 39 0.57 7.59 6.21
N PHE A 40 1.52 8.19 5.50
CA PHE A 40 2.39 9.21 6.09
C PHE A 40 1.65 10.52 6.38
N ASN A 41 0.71 10.91 5.51
CA ASN A 41 -0.19 12.04 5.81
C ASN A 41 -1.10 11.74 7.01
N TRP A 42 -1.66 10.54 7.06
CA TRP A 42 -2.48 10.10 8.19
C TRP A 42 -1.70 10.08 9.50
N ALA A 43 -0.49 9.49 9.48
CA ALA A 43 0.37 9.43 10.66
C ALA A 43 0.77 10.81 11.17
N GLU A 44 1.12 11.74 10.27
CA GLU A 44 1.45 13.13 10.65
C GLU A 44 0.25 13.85 11.27
N ALA A 45 -0.94 13.71 10.68
CA ALA A 45 -2.15 14.29 11.26
C ALA A 45 -2.44 13.71 12.65
N ARG A 46 -2.35 12.40 12.82
CA ARG A 46 -2.63 11.76 14.10
C ARG A 46 -1.57 12.05 15.16
N ALA A 47 -0.28 12.06 14.78
CA ALA A 47 0.84 12.37 15.69
C ALA A 47 0.81 13.80 16.22
N THR A 48 0.36 14.74 15.41
CA THR A 48 0.30 16.17 15.76
C THR A 48 -1.04 16.62 16.34
N GLY A 49 -2.05 15.73 16.37
CA GLY A 49 -3.43 16.11 16.68
C GLY A 49 -4.07 17.02 15.61
N GLY A 50 -3.49 17.04 14.41
CA GLY A 50 -3.96 17.80 13.27
C GLY A 50 -5.09 17.11 12.50
N LYS A 51 -5.28 17.51 11.25
CA LYS A 51 -6.36 17.00 10.39
C LYS A 51 -5.82 16.48 9.06
N LEU A 52 -6.41 15.38 8.59
CA LEU A 52 -6.23 14.84 7.24
C LEU A 52 -7.45 15.18 6.39
N ILE A 53 -7.20 15.81 5.26
CA ILE A 53 -8.20 16.15 4.26
C ILE A 53 -8.10 15.17 3.09
N PHE A 54 -9.21 14.57 2.69
CA PHE A 54 -9.26 13.68 1.54
C PHE A 54 -9.98 14.35 0.37
N ARG A 55 -9.24 14.61 -0.70
CA ARG A 55 -9.72 15.23 -1.94
C ARG A 55 -9.45 14.31 -3.11
N ILE A 56 -10.35 14.29 -4.09
CA ILE A 56 -10.16 13.56 -5.36
C ILE A 56 -9.81 14.54 -6.47
N GLU A 57 -8.70 14.27 -7.17
CA GLU A 57 -8.22 15.06 -8.30
C GLU A 57 -8.60 14.39 -9.63
N ASP A 58 -9.86 14.58 -10.02
CA ASP A 58 -10.53 13.96 -11.16
C ASP A 58 -10.79 14.96 -12.31
N THR A 59 -9.77 15.70 -12.70
CA THR A 59 -9.85 16.67 -13.82
C THR A 59 -9.48 16.07 -15.18
N ASP A 60 -8.99 14.85 -15.22
CA ASP A 60 -8.59 14.16 -16.46
C ASP A 60 -9.61 13.06 -16.83
N ALA A 61 -10.69 13.48 -17.48
CA ALA A 61 -11.78 12.59 -17.88
C ALA A 61 -11.35 11.42 -18.80
N ALA A 62 -10.19 11.50 -19.44
CA ALA A 62 -9.67 10.42 -20.27
C ALA A 62 -9.04 9.27 -19.47
N ARG A 63 -8.54 9.56 -18.26
CA ARG A 63 -7.86 8.58 -17.40
C ARG A 63 -8.60 8.27 -16.11
N ASP A 64 -9.47 9.16 -15.67
CA ASP A 64 -10.23 9.03 -14.44
C ASP A 64 -11.45 8.11 -14.61
N SER A 65 -11.76 7.32 -13.61
CA SER A 65 -12.93 6.43 -13.60
C SER A 65 -13.57 6.31 -12.23
N GLU A 66 -14.88 6.09 -12.19
CA GLU A 66 -15.61 5.81 -10.95
C GLU A 66 -15.19 4.46 -10.33
N GLU A 67 -14.77 3.49 -11.14
CA GLU A 67 -14.20 2.23 -10.65
C GLU A 67 -12.93 2.49 -9.83
N SER A 68 -11.98 3.26 -10.36
CA SER A 68 -10.76 3.63 -9.65
C SER A 68 -11.04 4.44 -8.39
N TYR A 69 -12.01 5.36 -8.44
CA TYR A 69 -12.48 6.10 -7.27
C TYR A 69 -12.99 5.18 -6.16
N ASN A 70 -13.86 4.22 -6.50
CA ASN A 70 -14.40 3.27 -5.54
C ASN A 70 -13.30 2.35 -4.97
N GLN A 71 -12.34 1.94 -5.78
CA GLN A 71 -11.19 1.14 -5.34
C GLN A 71 -10.29 1.91 -4.34
N ILE A 72 -10.11 3.21 -4.51
CA ILE A 72 -9.37 4.05 -3.54
C ILE A 72 -10.10 4.04 -2.19
N LEU A 73 -11.41 4.26 -2.18
CA LEU A 73 -12.22 4.21 -0.96
C LEU A 73 -12.17 2.84 -0.29
N GLU A 74 -12.33 1.78 -1.06
CA GLU A 74 -12.22 0.39 -0.58
C GLU A 74 -10.86 0.13 0.09
N ALA A 75 -9.78 0.56 -0.56
CA ALA A 75 -8.43 0.40 -0.05
C ALA A 75 -8.24 1.12 1.30
N LEU A 76 -8.63 2.39 1.41
CA LEU A 76 -8.49 3.17 2.63
C LEU A 76 -9.33 2.59 3.77
N ARG A 77 -10.57 2.16 3.49
CA ARG A 77 -11.45 1.53 4.47
C ARG A 77 -10.90 0.19 4.96
N TRP A 78 -10.41 -0.65 4.06
CA TRP A 78 -9.77 -1.91 4.42
C TRP A 78 -8.56 -1.70 5.33
N LEU A 79 -7.73 -0.70 5.03
CA LEU A 79 -6.55 -0.37 5.83
C LEU A 79 -6.87 0.36 7.14
N GLY A 80 -8.10 0.87 7.29
CA GLY A 80 -8.48 1.67 8.44
C GLY A 80 -7.84 3.06 8.47
N ILE A 81 -7.47 3.60 7.31
CA ILE A 81 -7.03 4.98 7.16
C ILE A 81 -8.27 5.86 7.05
N ASP A 82 -8.57 6.58 8.09
CA ASP A 82 -9.67 7.53 8.19
C ASP A 82 -9.20 8.97 7.94
N TRP A 83 -10.15 9.87 7.70
CA TRP A 83 -9.87 11.29 7.46
C TRP A 83 -10.92 12.17 8.14
N ASP A 84 -10.56 13.43 8.38
CA ASP A 84 -11.34 14.35 9.19
C ASP A 84 -12.24 15.25 8.37
N GLU A 85 -11.90 15.46 7.11
CA GLU A 85 -12.61 16.36 6.18
C GLU A 85 -12.43 15.82 4.75
N GLY A 86 -13.44 15.99 3.90
CA GLY A 86 -13.37 15.62 2.50
C GLY A 86 -14.45 14.64 2.06
N ILE A 87 -14.07 13.74 1.17
CA ILE A 87 -14.97 12.73 0.59
C ILE A 87 -15.68 11.94 1.70
N ASP A 88 -16.99 11.74 1.53
CA ASP A 88 -17.91 11.03 2.43
C ASP A 88 -18.14 11.67 3.81
N VAL A 89 -17.19 12.42 4.34
CA VAL A 89 -17.34 13.06 5.66
C VAL A 89 -17.73 14.54 5.57
N GLY A 90 -17.51 15.17 4.41
CA GLY A 90 -17.82 16.58 4.20
C GLY A 90 -16.86 17.52 4.92
N GLY A 91 -17.32 18.76 5.15
CA GLY A 91 -16.56 19.81 5.82
C GLY A 91 -16.81 21.19 5.22
N PRO A 92 -16.12 22.24 5.75
CA PRO A 92 -16.42 23.62 5.39
C PRO A 92 -15.82 24.07 4.05
N HIS A 93 -14.94 23.29 3.41
CA HIS A 93 -14.18 23.68 2.24
C HIS A 93 -14.59 22.94 0.95
N GLY A 94 -15.74 22.25 0.99
CA GLY A 94 -16.24 21.50 -0.19
C GLY A 94 -16.55 22.41 -1.40
N PRO A 95 -16.79 21.78 -2.57
CA PRO A 95 -16.74 20.34 -2.83
C PRO A 95 -15.30 19.77 -2.79
N TYR A 96 -15.17 18.45 -2.64
CA TYR A 96 -13.88 17.77 -2.49
C TYR A 96 -13.48 16.93 -3.70
N ARG A 97 -14.24 17.00 -4.79
CA ARG A 97 -13.85 16.52 -6.12
C ARG A 97 -13.51 17.70 -7.01
N GLN A 98 -12.36 17.66 -7.67
CA GLN A 98 -11.92 18.77 -8.53
C GLN A 98 -12.85 18.98 -9.72
N SER A 99 -13.46 17.94 -10.26
CA SER A 99 -14.47 18.03 -11.32
C SER A 99 -15.68 18.90 -10.96
N GLU A 100 -15.94 19.11 -9.67
CA GLU A 100 -17.04 19.93 -9.16
C GLU A 100 -16.61 21.38 -8.82
N ARG A 101 -15.33 21.73 -9.01
CA ARG A 101 -14.71 23.00 -8.62
C ARG A 101 -14.37 23.92 -9.80
N GLY A 102 -14.86 23.62 -10.99
CA GLY A 102 -14.52 24.36 -12.21
C GLY A 102 -14.70 25.87 -12.12
N ASP A 103 -15.79 26.35 -11.50
CA ASP A 103 -16.07 27.78 -11.34
C ASP A 103 -15.07 28.47 -10.41
N ILE A 104 -14.58 27.76 -9.39
CA ILE A 104 -13.53 28.26 -8.50
C ILE A 104 -12.25 28.50 -9.30
N TYR A 105 -11.81 27.52 -10.10
CA TYR A 105 -10.59 27.64 -10.90
C TYR A 105 -10.69 28.77 -11.93
N LYS A 106 -11.82 28.91 -12.59
CA LYS A 106 -12.08 30.01 -13.53
C LYS A 106 -11.97 31.36 -12.83
N SER A 107 -12.57 31.50 -11.66
CA SER A 107 -12.53 32.72 -10.87
C SER A 107 -11.10 33.09 -10.46
N VAL A 108 -10.34 32.11 -9.96
CA VAL A 108 -8.94 32.35 -9.56
C VAL A 108 -8.06 32.69 -10.75
N ALA A 109 -8.20 31.98 -11.87
CA ALA A 109 -7.46 32.27 -13.08
C ALA A 109 -7.73 33.70 -13.60
N ALA A 110 -9.00 34.15 -13.57
CA ALA A 110 -9.37 35.53 -13.96
C ALA A 110 -8.71 36.58 -13.04
N LYS A 111 -8.68 36.34 -11.73
CA LYS A 111 -8.01 37.22 -10.76
C LYS A 111 -6.51 37.31 -10.98
N LEU A 112 -5.85 36.18 -11.27
CA LEU A 112 -4.43 36.12 -11.59
C LEU A 112 -4.13 36.93 -12.89
N LEU A 113 -4.96 36.78 -13.90
CA LEU A 113 -4.83 37.51 -15.16
C LEU A 113 -5.03 39.01 -14.94
N GLU A 114 -6.08 39.43 -14.25
CA GLU A 114 -6.39 40.82 -13.95
C GLU A 114 -5.28 41.53 -13.16
N ALA A 115 -4.70 40.80 -12.18
CA ALA A 115 -3.59 41.29 -11.37
C ALA A 115 -2.23 41.33 -12.10
N GLY A 116 -2.16 40.78 -13.31
CA GLY A 116 -0.92 40.71 -14.09
C GLY A 116 0.05 39.63 -13.66
N TYR A 117 -0.37 38.70 -12.77
CA TYR A 117 0.41 37.53 -12.34
C TYR A 117 0.39 36.38 -13.36
N ALA A 118 -0.62 36.40 -14.22
CA ALA A 118 -0.71 35.52 -15.38
C ALA A 118 -0.90 36.36 -16.65
N TYR A 119 -0.65 35.76 -17.79
CA TYR A 119 -0.82 36.39 -19.09
C TYR A 119 -1.26 35.40 -20.16
N GLU A 120 -1.83 35.92 -21.24
CA GLU A 120 -2.25 35.13 -22.39
C GLU A 120 -1.06 34.76 -23.27
N SER A 121 -0.93 33.48 -23.58
CA SER A 121 0.15 32.92 -24.40
C SER A 121 -0.44 32.19 -25.60
N PHE A 122 -0.04 32.62 -26.80
CA PHE A 122 -0.55 32.08 -28.06
C PHE A 122 0.42 31.13 -28.76
N SER A 123 1.67 31.04 -28.30
CA SER A 123 2.68 30.16 -28.88
C SER A 123 2.28 28.68 -28.80
N THR A 124 2.43 27.97 -29.92
CA THR A 124 2.32 26.52 -29.96
C THR A 124 3.61 25.87 -29.50
N PRO A 125 3.58 24.58 -29.06
CA PRO A 125 4.81 23.83 -28.74
C PRO A 125 5.83 23.86 -29.89
N GLU A 126 5.39 23.69 -31.14
CA GLU A 126 6.22 23.68 -32.33
C GLU A 126 6.89 25.05 -32.57
N GLU A 127 6.19 26.14 -32.33
CA GLU A 127 6.75 27.51 -32.44
C GLU A 127 7.82 27.75 -31.38
N ILE A 128 7.61 27.26 -30.15
CA ILE A 128 8.57 27.35 -29.04
C ILE A 128 9.84 26.56 -29.39
N GLU A 129 9.70 25.32 -29.84
CA GLU A 129 10.82 24.48 -30.28
C GLU A 129 11.62 25.11 -31.39
N ALA A 130 10.93 25.64 -32.43
CA ALA A 130 11.57 26.31 -33.56
C ALA A 130 12.38 27.54 -33.12
N ARG A 131 11.85 28.37 -32.22
CA ARG A 131 12.55 29.55 -31.68
C ARG A 131 13.75 29.13 -30.83
N ASN A 132 13.66 28.04 -30.03
CA ASN A 132 14.79 27.55 -29.29
C ASN A 132 15.93 27.10 -30.22
N VAL A 133 15.62 26.30 -31.24
CA VAL A 133 16.61 25.87 -32.24
C VAL A 133 17.23 27.08 -32.96
N ALA A 134 16.42 28.05 -33.40
CA ALA A 134 16.93 29.25 -34.07
C ALA A 134 17.84 30.10 -33.17
N ALA A 135 17.64 30.04 -31.85
CA ALA A 135 18.49 30.70 -30.86
C ALA A 135 19.70 29.86 -30.40
N GLY A 136 19.95 28.69 -31.01
CA GLY A 136 21.04 27.81 -30.66
C GLY A 136 20.83 27.03 -29.34
N ARG A 137 19.60 26.94 -28.88
CA ARG A 137 19.21 26.18 -27.69
C ARG A 137 18.69 24.78 -28.08
N PRO A 138 18.73 23.79 -27.19
CA PRO A 138 18.03 22.52 -27.41
C PRO A 138 16.52 22.76 -27.62
N LYS A 139 15.88 21.95 -28.47
CA LYS A 139 14.42 22.10 -28.71
C LYS A 139 13.60 21.89 -27.43
N GLU A 140 14.10 21.03 -26.51
CA GLU A 140 13.52 20.69 -25.21
C GLU A 140 13.81 21.75 -24.12
N PHE A 141 14.44 22.86 -24.47
CA PHE A 141 14.82 23.93 -23.52
C PHE A 141 13.62 24.47 -22.70
N GLY A 142 12.42 24.36 -23.25
CA GLY A 142 11.18 24.81 -22.63
C GLY A 142 10.75 26.16 -23.18
N TYR A 143 9.77 26.77 -22.52
CA TYR A 143 9.19 28.04 -22.95
C TYR A 143 10.17 29.21 -22.87
N ASP A 144 10.24 29.99 -23.91
CA ASP A 144 11.22 31.04 -24.12
C ASP A 144 10.77 32.45 -23.66
N GLY A 145 9.55 32.58 -23.11
CA GLY A 145 9.02 33.83 -22.63
C GLY A 145 8.48 34.78 -23.74
N TYR A 146 8.38 34.31 -24.97
CA TYR A 146 8.01 35.09 -26.12
C TYR A 146 6.72 35.90 -25.93
N ASP A 147 5.69 35.31 -25.35
CA ASP A 147 4.37 35.94 -25.20
C ASP A 147 4.25 36.84 -23.97
N ARG A 148 5.31 36.96 -23.15
CA ARG A 148 5.24 37.64 -21.84
C ARG A 148 4.75 39.08 -21.90
N ASN A 149 5.08 39.78 -22.97
CA ASN A 149 4.85 41.22 -23.12
C ASN A 149 4.20 41.55 -24.46
N LEU A 150 3.28 40.73 -24.95
CA LEU A 150 2.52 41.00 -26.16
C LEU A 150 1.68 42.25 -25.99
N THR A 151 1.67 43.10 -27.04
CA THR A 151 0.74 44.24 -27.09
C THR A 151 -0.69 43.78 -27.40
N GLU A 152 -1.68 44.63 -27.13
CA GLU A 152 -3.07 44.29 -27.43
C GLU A 152 -3.30 44.11 -28.95
N GLU A 153 -2.55 44.83 -29.79
CA GLU A 153 -2.59 44.64 -31.25
C GLU A 153 -2.06 43.25 -31.64
N GLN A 154 -0.95 42.79 -31.01
CA GLN A 154 -0.39 41.45 -31.27
C GLN A 154 -1.36 40.36 -30.83
N LYS A 155 -1.97 40.49 -29.66
CA LYS A 155 -2.99 39.55 -29.17
C LYS A 155 -4.21 39.53 -30.11
N ALA A 156 -4.67 40.69 -30.55
CA ALA A 156 -5.79 40.78 -31.49
C ALA A 156 -5.47 40.10 -32.83
N ALA A 157 -4.23 40.24 -33.33
CA ALA A 157 -3.78 39.57 -34.55
C ALA A 157 -3.81 38.03 -34.40
N PHE A 158 -3.34 37.48 -33.28
CA PHE A 158 -3.43 36.07 -33.03
C PHE A 158 -4.87 35.57 -32.94
N ARG A 159 -5.76 36.31 -32.28
CA ARG A 159 -7.19 36.00 -32.25
C ARG A 159 -7.85 36.04 -33.63
N ALA A 160 -7.44 36.97 -34.47
CA ALA A 160 -7.91 37.06 -35.86
C ALA A 160 -7.50 35.82 -36.70
N GLU A 161 -6.38 35.15 -36.34
CA GLU A 161 -5.95 33.86 -36.90
C GLU A 161 -6.77 32.67 -36.36
N GLY A 162 -7.71 32.90 -35.45
CA GLY A 162 -8.50 31.86 -34.80
C GLY A 162 -7.79 31.17 -33.62
N ARG A 163 -6.65 31.70 -33.15
CA ARG A 163 -5.93 31.13 -32.00
C ARG A 163 -6.62 31.50 -30.69
N LYS A 164 -6.67 30.52 -29.78
CA LYS A 164 -7.10 30.73 -28.41
C LYS A 164 -5.87 30.69 -27.49
N PRO A 165 -5.75 31.63 -26.53
CA PRO A 165 -4.59 31.65 -25.65
C PRO A 165 -4.67 30.59 -24.55
N ALA A 166 -3.51 30.05 -24.19
CA ALA A 166 -3.31 29.48 -22.86
C ALA A 166 -3.08 30.63 -21.87
N LEU A 167 -3.29 30.36 -20.57
CA LEU A 167 -2.80 31.25 -19.51
C LEU A 167 -1.50 30.68 -18.93
N ARG A 168 -0.48 31.55 -18.84
CA ARG A 168 0.80 31.20 -18.19
C ARG A 168 0.99 32.07 -16.95
N LEU A 169 1.51 31.42 -15.90
CA LEU A 169 1.93 32.13 -14.69
C LEU A 169 3.29 32.79 -14.94
N ARG A 170 3.44 34.01 -14.47
CA ARG A 170 4.65 34.81 -14.58
C ARG A 170 5.63 34.43 -13.47
N MET A 171 6.76 33.84 -13.83
CA MET A 171 7.82 33.52 -12.87
C MET A 171 8.70 34.75 -12.61
N PRO A 172 9.11 35.00 -11.36
CA PRO A 172 10.00 36.12 -11.05
C PRO A 172 11.44 35.80 -11.48
N ASP A 173 12.23 36.86 -11.71
CA ASP A 173 13.66 36.77 -12.02
C ASP A 173 14.48 36.78 -10.70
N GLU A 174 14.30 35.74 -9.91
CA GLU A 174 14.99 35.53 -8.65
C GLU A 174 15.18 34.03 -8.36
N ASP A 175 16.14 33.70 -7.50
CA ASP A 175 16.31 32.35 -6.96
C ASP A 175 15.09 32.00 -6.09
N ILE A 176 14.57 30.79 -6.27
CA ILE A 176 13.48 30.27 -5.45
C ILE A 176 14.02 29.15 -4.57
N ALA A 177 13.93 29.33 -3.27
CA ALA A 177 14.43 28.38 -2.31
C ALA A 177 13.41 28.10 -1.21
N PHE A 178 13.43 26.87 -0.69
CA PHE A 178 12.62 26.46 0.44
C PHE A 178 13.32 25.36 1.24
N ASP A 179 12.89 25.19 2.48
CA ASP A 179 13.39 24.14 3.36
C ASP A 179 12.39 22.99 3.40
N ASP A 180 12.74 21.89 2.70
CA ASP A 180 11.92 20.69 2.66
C ASP A 180 12.03 19.91 3.97
N LEU A 181 10.89 19.48 4.52
CA LEU A 181 10.81 18.74 5.80
C LEU A 181 11.62 17.44 5.79
N ILE A 182 11.84 16.85 4.62
CA ILE A 182 12.55 15.58 4.46
C ILE A 182 13.96 15.82 3.89
N ARG A 183 14.09 16.67 2.87
CA ARG A 183 15.30 16.83 2.06
C ARG A 183 16.19 18.03 2.45
N GLY A 184 15.70 18.86 3.36
CA GLY A 184 16.41 20.08 3.76
C GLY A 184 16.35 21.18 2.69
N ARG A 185 17.36 22.03 2.63
CA ARG A 185 17.41 23.18 1.72
C ARG A 185 17.43 22.79 0.26
N ILE A 186 16.45 23.28 -0.50
CA ILE A 186 16.30 23.11 -1.95
C ILE A 186 16.30 24.51 -2.59
N GLU A 187 17.05 24.67 -3.66
CA GLU A 187 17.20 25.96 -4.36
C GLU A 187 17.11 25.78 -5.86
N PHE A 188 16.34 26.64 -6.51
CA PHE A 188 16.20 26.75 -7.97
C PHE A 188 16.70 28.14 -8.39
N LYS A 189 17.66 28.19 -9.29
CA LYS A 189 18.26 29.44 -9.76
C LYS A 189 17.29 30.22 -10.61
N ALA A 190 17.41 31.57 -10.55
CA ALA A 190 16.68 32.48 -11.40
C ALA A 190 16.76 32.05 -12.89
N GLY A 191 15.63 32.04 -13.56
CA GLY A 191 15.53 31.63 -14.96
C GLY A 191 15.57 30.12 -15.22
N SER A 192 15.81 29.27 -14.20
CA SER A 192 15.79 27.81 -14.38
C SER A 192 14.39 27.22 -14.49
N VAL A 193 13.37 27.92 -14.01
CA VAL A 193 11.96 27.52 -14.09
C VAL A 193 11.22 28.55 -14.95
N PRO A 194 10.85 28.19 -16.20
CA PRO A 194 10.15 29.10 -17.08
C PRO A 194 8.70 29.31 -16.65
N ASP A 195 8.10 30.39 -17.17
CA ASP A 195 6.67 30.61 -17.06
C ASP A 195 5.90 29.39 -17.56
N TYR A 196 4.89 28.97 -16.84
CA TYR A 196 4.22 27.71 -17.11
C TYR A 196 2.71 27.86 -17.30
N VAL A 197 2.11 26.95 -18.05
CA VAL A 197 0.68 26.96 -18.34
C VAL A 197 -0.11 26.53 -17.10
N ILE A 198 -1.11 27.34 -16.75
CA ILE A 198 -2.09 27.07 -15.69
C ILE A 198 -3.48 26.77 -16.23
N VAL A 199 -3.82 27.28 -17.42
CA VAL A 199 -5.08 27.00 -18.12
C VAL A 199 -4.77 26.75 -19.59
N ARG A 200 -5.32 25.68 -20.13
CA ARG A 200 -5.18 25.33 -21.56
C ARG A 200 -5.99 26.26 -22.47
N PRO A 201 -5.68 26.32 -23.77
CA PRO A 201 -6.46 27.11 -24.73
C PRO A 201 -7.96 26.77 -24.80
N ASN A 202 -8.34 25.53 -24.46
CA ASN A 202 -9.74 25.11 -24.41
C ASN A 202 -10.47 25.54 -23.11
N GLY A 203 -9.76 26.21 -22.18
CA GLY A 203 -10.29 26.65 -20.90
C GLY A 203 -10.12 25.67 -19.73
N ASP A 204 -9.58 24.46 -19.98
CA ASP A 204 -9.36 23.48 -18.93
C ASP A 204 -8.19 23.88 -18.02
N PRO A 205 -8.40 23.91 -16.69
CA PRO A 205 -7.33 24.16 -15.75
C PRO A 205 -6.39 22.96 -15.65
N LEU A 206 -5.11 23.22 -15.45
CA LEU A 206 -4.10 22.20 -15.25
C LEU A 206 -3.85 21.95 -13.76
N TYR A 207 -3.25 20.80 -13.43
CA TYR A 207 -2.77 20.45 -12.10
C TYR A 207 -1.95 21.59 -11.45
N THR A 208 -1.15 22.28 -12.24
CA THR A 208 -0.33 23.42 -11.82
C THR A 208 -1.14 24.58 -11.22
N LEU A 209 -2.44 24.68 -11.52
CA LEU A 209 -3.36 25.62 -10.91
C LEU A 209 -4.26 24.95 -9.87
N THR A 210 -4.91 23.83 -10.22
CA THR A 210 -5.96 23.22 -9.40
C THR A 210 -5.46 22.73 -8.05
N ASN A 211 -4.31 22.07 -8.02
CA ASN A 211 -3.76 21.52 -6.79
C ASN A 211 -3.38 22.59 -5.76
N PRO A 212 -2.57 23.62 -6.10
CA PRO A 212 -2.25 24.68 -5.14
C PRO A 212 -3.46 25.53 -4.74
N VAL A 213 -4.39 25.80 -5.64
CA VAL A 213 -5.61 26.56 -5.32
C VAL A 213 -6.46 25.81 -4.29
N ASP A 214 -6.64 24.51 -4.47
CA ASP A 214 -7.39 23.69 -3.52
C ASP A 214 -6.67 23.60 -2.18
N ASP A 215 -5.37 23.39 -2.17
CA ASP A 215 -4.58 23.36 -0.94
C ASP A 215 -4.70 24.72 -0.19
N ALA A 216 -4.61 25.83 -0.91
CA ALA A 216 -4.79 27.16 -0.32
C ALA A 216 -6.20 27.38 0.27
N MET A 217 -7.23 27.01 -0.47
CA MET A 217 -8.64 27.23 -0.06
C MET A 217 -9.11 26.22 0.99
N MET A 218 -8.43 25.08 1.16
CA MET A 218 -8.69 24.09 2.19
C MET A 218 -7.77 24.28 3.41
N ASP A 219 -7.04 25.39 3.48
CA ASP A 219 -6.12 25.73 4.57
C ASP A 219 -5.06 24.65 4.83
N ILE A 220 -4.60 23.96 3.80
CA ILE A 220 -3.49 23.01 3.90
C ILE A 220 -2.22 23.78 4.21
N ASN A 221 -1.52 23.39 5.28
CA ASN A 221 -0.29 24.05 5.71
C ASN A 221 0.94 23.14 5.70
N VAL A 222 0.75 21.84 5.46
CA VAL A 222 1.82 20.85 5.25
C VAL A 222 1.48 19.97 4.07
N VAL A 223 2.33 19.94 3.06
CA VAL A 223 2.17 19.15 1.84
C VAL A 223 3.19 18.01 1.82
N LEU A 224 2.72 16.80 2.08
CA LEU A 224 3.52 15.58 2.01
C LEU A 224 3.16 14.80 0.75
N ARG A 225 4.13 14.58 -0.12
CA ARG A 225 3.92 13.95 -1.42
C ARG A 225 5.19 13.28 -1.95
N GLY A 226 5.09 12.56 -3.06
CA GLY A 226 6.23 11.92 -3.71
C GLY A 226 7.25 12.92 -4.27
N GLU A 227 8.51 12.55 -4.31
CA GLU A 227 9.60 13.38 -4.85
C GLU A 227 9.51 13.64 -6.35
N ASP A 228 8.68 12.88 -7.08
CA ASP A 228 8.37 13.14 -8.49
C ASP A 228 7.71 14.52 -8.71
N LEU A 229 7.13 15.10 -7.66
CA LEU A 229 6.54 16.44 -7.68
C LEU A 229 7.48 17.55 -7.17
N LEU A 230 8.71 17.22 -6.81
CA LEU A 230 9.68 18.19 -6.28
C LEU A 230 9.95 19.35 -7.28
N SER A 231 10.08 19.04 -8.56
CA SER A 231 10.31 20.05 -9.61
C SER A 231 9.12 20.99 -9.84
N SER A 232 7.92 20.62 -9.38
CA SER A 232 6.74 21.48 -9.42
C SER A 232 6.69 22.48 -8.27
N THR A 233 7.41 22.23 -7.20
CA THR A 233 7.35 23.03 -5.96
C THR A 233 7.72 24.49 -6.16
N PRO A 234 8.78 24.88 -6.88
CA PRO A 234 9.10 26.30 -7.09
C PRO A 234 7.97 27.05 -7.81
N ARG A 235 7.30 26.40 -8.78
CA ARG A 235 6.14 26.96 -9.48
C ARG A 235 4.99 27.21 -8.50
N GLN A 236 4.72 26.26 -7.62
CA GLN A 236 3.64 26.35 -6.63
C GLN A 236 3.94 27.42 -5.58
N ILE A 237 5.17 27.55 -5.13
CA ILE A 237 5.58 28.60 -4.19
C ILE A 237 5.29 29.99 -4.78
N VAL A 238 5.63 30.22 -6.04
CA VAL A 238 5.32 31.49 -6.71
C VAL A 238 3.83 31.71 -6.81
N LEU A 239 3.07 30.70 -7.20
CA LEU A 239 1.60 30.78 -7.22
C LEU A 239 1.03 31.10 -5.84
N TYR A 240 1.51 30.46 -4.76
CA TYR A 240 1.06 30.77 -3.40
C TYR A 240 1.32 32.21 -3.01
N ARG A 241 2.47 32.81 -3.37
CA ARG A 241 2.75 34.23 -3.13
C ARG A 241 1.69 35.11 -3.78
N TYR A 242 1.33 34.82 -5.03
CA TYR A 242 0.27 35.57 -5.74
C TYR A 242 -1.11 35.34 -5.10
N LEU A 243 -1.41 34.13 -4.67
CA LEU A 243 -2.65 33.81 -3.96
C LEU A 243 -2.76 34.50 -2.60
N GLU A 244 -1.64 34.66 -1.89
CA GLU A 244 -1.57 35.44 -0.64
C GLU A 244 -1.86 36.92 -0.90
N GLU A 245 -1.24 37.52 -1.92
CA GLU A 245 -1.49 38.92 -2.33
C GLU A 245 -2.94 39.16 -2.76
N LEU A 246 -3.60 38.17 -3.36
CA LEU A 246 -5.00 38.21 -3.72
C LEU A 246 -5.95 37.88 -2.55
N GLY A 247 -5.43 37.55 -1.37
CA GLY A 247 -6.24 37.18 -0.20
C GLY A 247 -6.92 35.79 -0.33
N ILE A 248 -6.46 34.94 -1.23
CA ILE A 248 -6.99 33.58 -1.45
C ILE A 248 -6.27 32.57 -0.56
N ALA A 249 -4.95 32.67 -0.45
CA ALA A 249 -4.16 31.86 0.46
C ALA A 249 -3.84 32.63 1.73
N LYS A 250 -3.80 31.93 2.88
CA LYS A 250 -3.34 32.51 4.17
C LYS A 250 -1.83 32.49 4.29
N THR A 251 -1.20 31.43 3.79
CA THR A 251 0.24 31.21 3.85
C THR A 251 0.67 30.17 2.84
N THR A 252 1.93 30.18 2.48
CA THR A 252 2.56 29.10 1.71
C THR A 252 2.78 27.90 2.63
N PRO A 253 2.36 26.68 2.26
CA PRO A 253 2.57 25.49 3.09
C PRO A 253 4.03 25.10 3.19
N LEU A 254 4.37 24.34 4.22
CA LEU A 254 5.60 23.56 4.25
C LEU A 254 5.50 22.35 3.33
N PHE A 255 6.61 21.95 2.73
CA PHE A 255 6.67 20.81 1.83
C PHE A 255 7.56 19.70 2.39
N GLY A 256 7.15 18.46 2.21
CA GLY A 256 7.96 17.28 2.46
C GLY A 256 7.84 16.32 1.29
N HIS A 257 8.96 16.06 0.61
CA HIS A 257 9.00 15.19 -0.57
C HIS A 257 9.58 13.82 -0.21
N MET A 258 8.70 12.82 -0.17
CA MET A 258 9.03 11.45 0.18
C MET A 258 9.80 10.75 -0.93
N PRO A 259 10.76 9.85 -0.58
CA PRO A 259 11.58 9.15 -1.54
C PRO A 259 10.73 8.20 -2.41
N TYR A 260 11.26 7.87 -3.60
CA TYR A 260 10.69 6.82 -4.44
C TYR A 260 10.64 5.47 -3.73
N VAL A 261 9.63 4.68 -4.05
CA VAL A 261 9.62 3.24 -3.79
C VAL A 261 10.21 2.54 -5.02
N MET A 262 11.34 1.86 -4.81
CA MET A 262 12.04 1.12 -5.86
C MET A 262 11.57 -0.33 -5.88
N GLY A 263 11.45 -0.89 -7.08
CA GLY A 263 11.19 -2.31 -7.30
C GLY A 263 12.49 -3.11 -7.47
N GLN A 264 12.40 -4.19 -8.23
CA GLN A 264 13.55 -5.03 -8.58
C GLN A 264 14.61 -4.24 -9.36
N GLY A 265 15.87 -4.49 -9.04
CA GLY A 265 17.00 -3.72 -9.60
C GLY A 265 17.00 -2.26 -9.12
N ASN A 266 17.39 -1.33 -9.95
CA ASN A 266 17.42 0.11 -9.65
C ASN A 266 16.30 0.88 -10.38
N LYS A 267 15.13 0.25 -10.55
CA LYS A 267 13.99 0.86 -11.22
C LYS A 267 12.92 1.25 -10.18
N LYS A 268 12.27 2.39 -10.40
CA LYS A 268 11.08 2.78 -9.65
C LYS A 268 10.01 1.68 -9.79
N LEU A 269 9.35 1.32 -8.69
CA LEU A 269 8.24 0.38 -8.70
C LEU A 269 7.14 0.90 -9.64
N SER A 270 6.84 0.11 -10.66
CA SER A 270 5.89 0.47 -11.71
C SER A 270 4.50 -0.02 -11.37
N LYS A 271 3.46 0.69 -11.84
CA LYS A 271 2.06 0.22 -11.77
C LYS A 271 1.83 -1.13 -12.46
N ARG A 272 2.75 -1.57 -13.33
CA ARG A 272 2.70 -2.87 -14.02
C ARG A 272 3.30 -4.01 -13.21
N ASP A 273 4.09 -3.70 -12.18
CA ASP A 273 4.67 -4.71 -11.32
C ASP A 273 3.58 -5.29 -10.40
N PRO A 274 3.41 -6.62 -10.32
CA PRO A 274 2.36 -7.23 -9.47
C PRO A 274 2.46 -6.79 -8.00
N GLU A 275 3.67 -6.58 -7.50
CA GLU A 275 3.96 -6.13 -6.14
C GLU A 275 3.49 -4.69 -5.86
N SER A 276 3.21 -3.93 -6.91
CA SER A 276 2.71 -2.56 -6.79
C SER A 276 1.21 -2.51 -6.48
N ASN A 277 0.44 -3.52 -6.90
CA ASN A 277 -1.01 -3.54 -6.71
C ASN A 277 -1.36 -3.91 -5.25
N LEU A 278 -2.02 -2.98 -4.56
CA LEU A 278 -2.42 -3.17 -3.16
C LEU A 278 -3.30 -4.41 -2.96
N PHE A 279 -4.26 -4.63 -3.84
CA PHE A 279 -5.23 -5.72 -3.69
C PHE A 279 -4.60 -7.10 -3.90
N ASN A 280 -3.51 -7.21 -4.67
CA ASN A 280 -2.76 -8.46 -4.76
C ASN A 280 -2.23 -8.90 -3.38
N HIS A 281 -1.79 -7.95 -2.56
CA HIS A 281 -1.32 -8.24 -1.20
C HIS A 281 -2.47 -8.65 -0.28
N ARG A 282 -3.60 -7.95 -0.34
CA ARG A 282 -4.81 -8.33 0.39
C ARG A 282 -5.24 -9.74 0.02
N ASP A 283 -5.35 -10.03 -1.27
CA ASP A 283 -5.83 -11.32 -1.78
C ASP A 283 -4.85 -12.46 -1.48
N ALA A 284 -3.56 -12.18 -1.37
CA ALA A 284 -2.56 -13.14 -0.88
C ALA A 284 -2.69 -13.43 0.63
N GLY A 285 -3.31 -12.54 1.39
CA GLY A 285 -3.53 -12.75 2.82
C GLY A 285 -2.73 -11.84 3.76
N PHE A 286 -2.21 -10.71 3.25
CA PHE A 286 -1.73 -9.66 4.15
C PHE A 286 -2.88 -9.13 4.98
N ILE A 287 -2.62 -8.91 6.27
CA ILE A 287 -3.53 -8.16 7.15
C ILE A 287 -3.11 -6.69 7.16
N ARG A 288 -4.08 -5.81 7.43
CA ARG A 288 -3.84 -4.36 7.41
C ARG A 288 -2.70 -3.93 8.33
N GLU A 289 -2.61 -4.52 9.51
CA GLU A 289 -1.58 -4.22 10.53
C GLU A 289 -0.17 -4.52 9.99
N GLY A 290 0.02 -5.67 9.37
CA GLY A 290 1.29 -6.07 8.79
C GLY A 290 1.67 -5.24 7.57
N LEU A 291 0.72 -4.98 6.69
CA LEU A 291 0.98 -4.19 5.49
C LEU A 291 1.27 -2.73 5.81
N LEU A 292 0.50 -2.08 6.68
CA LEU A 292 0.76 -0.70 7.10
C LEU A 292 2.09 -0.56 7.81
N ASN A 293 2.43 -1.49 8.71
CA ASN A 293 3.73 -1.50 9.37
C ASN A 293 4.87 -1.57 8.35
N TYR A 294 4.78 -2.48 7.38
CA TYR A 294 5.80 -2.59 6.33
C TYR A 294 5.90 -1.34 5.46
N LEU A 295 4.76 -0.77 5.03
CA LEU A 295 4.76 0.45 4.23
C LEU A 295 5.37 1.64 4.98
N ALA A 296 5.21 1.72 6.29
CA ALA A 296 5.85 2.73 7.11
C ALA A 296 7.38 2.65 7.07
N LEU A 297 7.94 1.44 6.97
CA LEU A 297 9.39 1.22 6.83
C LEU A 297 9.96 1.68 5.48
N LEU A 298 9.12 1.98 4.51
CA LEU A 298 9.53 2.53 3.22
C LEU A 298 9.82 4.04 3.34
N GLY A 299 10.81 4.37 4.13
CA GLY A 299 11.30 5.72 4.36
C GLY A 299 11.35 6.15 5.83
N TRP A 300 10.74 5.42 6.74
CA TRP A 300 10.72 5.73 8.17
C TRP A 300 11.04 4.50 9.03
N SER A 301 11.45 4.70 10.27
CA SER A 301 11.66 3.62 11.25
C SER A 301 11.34 4.12 12.65
N ILE A 302 10.75 3.26 13.48
CA ILE A 302 10.40 3.59 14.86
C ILE A 302 11.65 3.62 15.76
N ALA A 303 12.60 2.72 15.49
CA ALA A 303 13.89 2.63 16.16
C ALA A 303 14.89 1.91 15.23
N PRO A 304 16.22 2.06 15.45
CA PRO A 304 17.24 1.47 14.58
C PRO A 304 17.21 -0.07 14.49
N ASP A 305 16.76 -0.72 15.56
CA ASP A 305 16.79 -2.17 15.74
C ASP A 305 15.39 -2.80 15.84
N ARG A 306 14.34 -2.05 15.46
CA ARG A 306 12.96 -2.49 15.60
C ARG A 306 12.16 -2.24 14.32
N ASP A 307 11.67 -3.30 13.70
CA ASP A 307 10.87 -3.26 12.47
C ASP A 307 9.36 -3.47 12.72
N VAL A 308 8.99 -4.17 13.80
CA VAL A 308 7.59 -4.51 14.09
C VAL A 308 7.00 -3.57 15.12
N PHE A 309 5.91 -2.91 14.77
CA PHE A 309 5.18 -1.96 15.62
C PHE A 309 3.72 -1.83 15.19
N SER A 310 2.88 -1.39 16.10
CA SER A 310 1.47 -1.06 15.82
C SER A 310 1.31 0.35 15.23
N MET A 311 0.15 0.64 14.70
CA MET A 311 -0.18 2.00 14.23
C MET A 311 -0.30 2.99 15.39
N GLU A 312 -0.72 2.56 16.55
CA GLU A 312 -0.75 3.34 17.78
C GLU A 312 0.67 3.77 18.19
N GLU A 313 1.62 2.84 18.17
CA GLU A 313 3.03 3.14 18.41
C GLU A 313 3.63 4.07 17.35
N MET A 314 3.24 3.89 16.09
CA MET A 314 3.66 4.78 15.00
C MET A 314 3.20 6.21 15.26
N ILE A 315 1.92 6.41 15.61
CA ILE A 315 1.36 7.73 15.90
C ILE A 315 2.10 8.43 17.05
N GLU A 316 2.49 7.70 18.07
CA GLU A 316 3.25 8.26 19.20
C GLU A 316 4.66 8.77 18.84
N LYS A 317 5.26 8.19 17.79
CA LYS A 317 6.66 8.43 17.42
C LYS A 317 6.85 9.11 16.08
N PHE A 318 5.83 9.14 15.23
CA PHE A 318 5.96 9.65 13.87
C PHE A 318 6.24 11.14 13.85
N ASP A 319 7.22 11.51 13.07
CA ASP A 319 7.55 12.88 12.70
C ASP A 319 8.06 12.82 11.25
N VAL A 320 7.41 13.53 10.35
CA VAL A 320 7.80 13.54 8.94
C VAL A 320 9.25 13.96 8.73
N ARG A 321 9.82 14.76 9.65
CA ARG A 321 11.21 15.21 9.61
C ARG A 321 12.22 14.07 9.83
N ASP A 322 11.77 12.92 10.34
CA ASP A 322 12.59 11.71 10.49
C ASP A 322 12.57 10.82 9.24
N VAL A 323 11.71 11.13 8.25
CA VAL A 323 11.66 10.39 6.98
C VAL A 323 12.97 10.58 6.22
N LYS A 324 13.53 9.48 5.73
CA LYS A 324 14.78 9.47 4.98
C LYS A 324 14.54 9.91 3.53
N ALA A 325 15.48 10.70 2.99
CA ALA A 325 15.41 11.18 1.62
C ALA A 325 15.81 10.11 0.57
N ASN A 326 16.57 9.10 0.98
CA ASN A 326 17.04 8.05 0.07
C ASN A 326 15.90 7.15 -0.41
N PRO A 327 15.93 6.68 -1.68
CA PRO A 327 14.94 5.75 -2.18
C PRO A 327 14.81 4.51 -1.31
N ALA A 328 13.56 4.09 -1.06
CA ALA A 328 13.24 2.89 -0.31
C ALA A 328 12.95 1.73 -1.27
N ARG A 329 13.52 0.56 -1.02
CA ARG A 329 13.31 -0.64 -1.85
C ARG A 329 12.16 -1.47 -1.28
N PHE A 330 11.22 -1.83 -2.15
CA PHE A 330 10.18 -2.79 -1.81
C PHE A 330 10.78 -4.20 -1.76
N ASP A 331 10.66 -4.85 -0.60
CA ASP A 331 11.13 -6.20 -0.33
C ASP A 331 9.94 -7.05 0.15
N LEU A 332 9.44 -7.90 -0.74
CA LEU A 332 8.26 -8.73 -0.48
C LEU A 332 8.51 -9.74 0.65
N ASP A 333 9.71 -10.33 0.71
CA ASP A 333 10.04 -11.32 1.76
C ASP A 333 10.04 -10.66 3.15
N LYS A 334 10.58 -9.45 3.24
CA LYS A 334 10.52 -8.66 4.47
C LYS A 334 9.08 -8.28 4.83
N ALA A 335 8.28 -7.88 3.85
CA ALA A 335 6.86 -7.58 4.04
C ALA A 335 6.10 -8.79 4.60
N ILE A 336 6.30 -9.97 4.01
CA ILE A 336 5.69 -11.23 4.47
C ILE A 336 6.15 -11.59 5.89
N SER A 337 7.43 -11.41 6.20
CA SER A 337 7.96 -11.66 7.53
C SER A 337 7.31 -10.78 8.60
N ILE A 338 7.16 -9.49 8.32
CA ILE A 338 6.47 -8.54 9.21
C ILE A 338 5.00 -8.90 9.36
N ASN A 339 4.33 -9.26 8.27
CA ASN A 339 2.94 -9.69 8.30
C ASN A 339 2.75 -10.94 9.17
N ALA A 340 3.67 -11.90 9.08
CA ALA A 340 3.66 -13.10 9.94
C ALA A 340 3.72 -12.76 11.43
N GLU A 341 4.55 -11.78 11.83
CA GLU A 341 4.59 -11.32 13.22
C GLU A 341 3.24 -10.75 13.67
N HIS A 342 2.61 -9.92 12.83
CA HIS A 342 1.28 -9.37 13.13
C HIS A 342 0.17 -10.42 13.18
N ILE A 343 0.22 -11.44 12.31
CA ILE A 343 -0.70 -12.58 12.40
C ILE A 343 -0.56 -13.30 13.75
N ARG A 344 0.65 -13.52 14.21
CA ARG A 344 0.91 -14.19 15.53
C ARG A 344 0.38 -13.36 16.71
N MET A 345 0.30 -12.05 16.58
CA MET A 345 -0.22 -11.16 17.64
C MET A 345 -1.75 -11.05 17.66
N LEU A 346 -2.45 -11.52 16.63
CA LEU A 346 -3.92 -11.50 16.62
C LEU A 346 -4.49 -12.39 17.72
N ASP A 347 -5.62 -11.98 18.28
CA ASP A 347 -6.46 -12.89 19.04
C ASP A 347 -6.86 -14.08 18.15
N PRO A 348 -6.79 -15.35 18.68
CA PRO A 348 -7.10 -16.52 17.86
C PRO A 348 -8.49 -16.49 17.20
N ALA A 349 -9.50 -15.94 17.86
CA ALA A 349 -10.82 -15.84 17.30
C ALA A 349 -10.87 -14.81 16.14
N ASP A 350 -10.14 -13.69 16.25
CA ASP A 350 -10.00 -12.73 15.19
C ASP A 350 -9.21 -13.30 14.00
N PHE A 351 -8.11 -14.01 14.28
CA PHE A 351 -7.36 -14.75 13.25
C PHE A 351 -8.26 -15.69 12.45
N LEU A 352 -9.10 -16.48 13.12
CA LEU A 352 -10.02 -17.40 12.46
C LEU A 352 -11.07 -16.67 11.63
N ARG A 353 -11.71 -15.65 12.18
CA ARG A 353 -12.71 -14.85 11.44
C ARG A 353 -12.13 -14.24 10.18
N ARG A 354 -10.92 -13.69 10.23
CA ARG A 354 -10.23 -13.12 9.08
C ARG A 354 -9.78 -14.17 8.06
N SER A 355 -9.55 -15.40 8.49
CA SER A 355 -9.15 -16.51 7.63
C SER A 355 -10.31 -17.09 6.81
N VAL A 356 -11.55 -17.03 7.32
CA VAL A 356 -12.72 -17.67 6.69
C VAL A 356 -12.94 -17.27 5.23
N PRO A 357 -12.86 -15.99 4.82
CA PRO A 357 -13.03 -15.62 3.41
C PRO A 357 -12.02 -16.32 2.47
N TYR A 358 -10.79 -16.50 2.92
CA TYR A 358 -9.74 -17.22 2.17
C TYR A 358 -10.03 -18.71 2.10
N LEU A 359 -10.47 -19.29 3.20
CA LEU A 359 -10.87 -20.71 3.26
C LEU A 359 -12.06 -21.01 2.34
N HIS A 360 -13.06 -20.10 2.31
CA HIS A 360 -14.21 -20.23 1.42
C HIS A 360 -13.82 -20.08 -0.05
N ARG A 361 -13.02 -19.09 -0.36
CA ARG A 361 -12.47 -18.89 -1.73
C ARG A 361 -11.78 -20.14 -2.23
N ASP A 362 -11.02 -20.82 -1.38
CA ASP A 362 -10.26 -22.02 -1.73
C ASP A 362 -11.09 -23.31 -1.59
N GLY A 363 -12.40 -23.22 -1.34
CA GLY A 363 -13.33 -24.33 -1.28
C GLY A 363 -13.21 -25.24 -0.06
N VAL A 364 -12.58 -24.76 1.02
CA VAL A 364 -12.28 -25.54 2.22
C VAL A 364 -13.40 -25.50 3.24
N VAL A 365 -14.17 -24.41 3.27
CA VAL A 365 -15.33 -24.25 4.16
C VAL A 365 -16.58 -23.87 3.40
N SER A 366 -17.75 -24.06 4.03
CA SER A 366 -19.07 -23.94 3.41
C SER A 366 -19.56 -22.51 3.21
N ALA A 367 -19.01 -21.52 3.95
CA ALA A 367 -19.45 -20.13 3.91
C ALA A 367 -18.26 -19.16 4.03
N ASP A 368 -18.48 -17.92 3.63
CA ASP A 368 -17.47 -16.84 3.60
C ASP A 368 -17.40 -16.04 4.92
N ASN A 369 -18.22 -16.36 5.90
CA ASN A 369 -18.20 -15.72 7.20
C ASN A 369 -18.34 -16.76 8.33
N TRP A 370 -17.78 -16.45 9.48
CA TRP A 370 -17.68 -17.33 10.63
C TRP A 370 -19.05 -17.81 11.16
N ASP A 371 -20.01 -16.92 11.22
CA ASP A 371 -21.31 -17.20 11.86
C ASP A 371 -22.19 -18.12 10.99
N ALA A 372 -21.89 -18.21 9.68
CA ALA A 372 -22.57 -19.08 8.72
C ALA A 372 -21.90 -20.46 8.57
N LEU A 373 -20.74 -20.70 9.19
CA LEU A 373 -20.09 -22.01 9.20
C LEU A 373 -20.88 -23.03 9.98
N THR A 374 -20.72 -24.32 9.64
CA THR A 374 -21.25 -25.43 10.43
C THR A 374 -20.56 -25.53 11.80
N ASP A 375 -21.22 -26.17 12.77
CA ASP A 375 -20.64 -26.39 14.10
C ASP A 375 -19.33 -27.18 13.99
N ARG A 376 -19.31 -28.24 13.16
CA ARG A 376 -18.10 -29.04 12.92
C ARG A 376 -16.94 -28.18 12.36
N GLU A 377 -17.20 -27.33 11.39
CA GLU A 377 -16.16 -26.45 10.86
C GLU A 377 -15.59 -25.51 11.93
N ARG A 378 -16.47 -24.90 12.73
CA ARG A 378 -16.05 -24.02 13.83
C ARG A 378 -15.24 -24.77 14.90
N GLU A 379 -15.66 -25.99 15.28
CA GLU A 379 -14.93 -26.81 16.25
C GLU A 379 -13.53 -27.16 15.76
N ILE A 380 -13.40 -27.64 14.53
CA ILE A 380 -12.11 -28.01 13.94
C ILE A 380 -11.20 -26.79 13.79
N LEU A 381 -11.71 -25.68 13.28
CA LEU A 381 -10.93 -24.46 13.14
C LEU A 381 -10.47 -23.93 14.49
N THR A 382 -11.34 -23.91 15.49
CA THR A 382 -10.98 -23.49 16.86
C THR A 382 -9.87 -24.36 17.44
N ALA A 383 -9.97 -25.69 17.29
CA ALA A 383 -8.95 -26.62 17.75
C ALA A 383 -7.62 -26.47 16.97
N SER A 384 -7.69 -26.12 15.71
CA SER A 384 -6.51 -25.98 14.84
C SER A 384 -5.78 -24.64 15.00
N ALA A 385 -6.43 -23.59 15.49
CA ALA A 385 -5.85 -22.24 15.57
C ALA A 385 -4.49 -22.19 16.27
N PRO A 386 -4.27 -22.82 17.46
CA PRO A 386 -2.96 -22.83 18.11
C PRO A 386 -1.86 -23.53 17.30
N LEU A 387 -2.24 -24.45 16.41
CA LEU A 387 -1.32 -25.20 15.56
C LEU A 387 -0.97 -24.45 14.26
N VAL A 388 -1.87 -23.63 13.76
CA VAL A 388 -1.80 -23.01 12.42
C VAL A 388 -1.34 -21.58 12.49
N GLN A 389 -1.92 -20.77 13.39
CA GLN A 389 -1.59 -19.34 13.52
C GLN A 389 -0.08 -19.05 13.64
N PRO A 390 0.71 -19.79 14.46
CA PRO A 390 2.15 -19.55 14.55
C PRO A 390 2.95 -19.92 13.28
N ARG A 391 2.35 -20.66 12.35
CA ARG A 391 3.04 -21.27 11.21
C ARG A 391 2.72 -20.62 9.87
N VAL A 392 1.66 -19.81 9.80
CA VAL A 392 1.29 -19.11 8.57
C VAL A 392 1.87 -17.70 8.55
N ARG A 393 2.21 -17.23 7.36
CA ARG A 393 2.75 -15.89 7.13
C ARG A 393 1.75 -14.97 6.46
N LEU A 394 0.81 -15.58 5.72
CA LEU A 394 -0.28 -14.96 5.00
C LEU A 394 -1.57 -15.74 5.27
N LEU A 395 -2.70 -15.05 5.36
CA LEU A 395 -4.00 -15.72 5.56
C LEU A 395 -4.37 -16.67 4.41
N GLY A 396 -3.87 -16.42 3.20
CA GLY A 396 -4.04 -17.32 2.06
C GLY A 396 -3.36 -18.69 2.23
N GLU A 397 -2.43 -18.84 3.19
CA GLU A 397 -1.75 -20.11 3.48
C GLU A 397 -2.58 -21.02 4.41
N VAL A 398 -3.60 -20.49 5.09
CA VAL A 398 -4.37 -21.22 6.10
C VAL A 398 -5.11 -22.42 5.50
N ALA A 399 -5.69 -22.27 4.29
CA ALA A 399 -6.40 -23.35 3.59
C ALA A 399 -5.51 -24.59 3.39
N GLY A 400 -4.25 -24.38 3.02
CA GLY A 400 -3.27 -25.45 2.86
C GLY A 400 -2.93 -26.19 4.17
N MET A 401 -3.11 -25.52 5.31
CA MET A 401 -2.85 -26.09 6.64
C MET A 401 -4.06 -26.84 7.20
N VAL A 402 -5.27 -26.31 7.05
CA VAL A 402 -6.47 -26.86 7.69
C VAL A 402 -7.33 -27.74 6.77
N GLY A 403 -7.10 -27.72 5.46
CA GLY A 403 -7.93 -28.44 4.50
C GLY A 403 -8.03 -29.95 4.81
N SER A 404 -6.91 -30.57 5.18
CA SER A 404 -6.89 -31.98 5.57
C SER A 404 -7.62 -32.25 6.88
N LEU A 405 -7.67 -31.29 7.80
CA LEU A 405 -8.37 -31.43 9.08
C LEU A 405 -9.90 -31.34 8.89
N LEU A 406 -10.36 -30.53 7.96
CA LEU A 406 -11.77 -30.35 7.65
C LEU A 406 -12.33 -31.44 6.72
N SER A 407 -11.50 -32.06 5.88
CA SER A 407 -11.90 -33.14 4.99
C SER A 407 -12.30 -34.39 5.77
N THR A 408 -13.35 -35.07 5.30
CA THR A 408 -13.80 -36.36 5.81
C THR A 408 -13.34 -37.55 4.94
N GLU A 409 -12.56 -37.28 3.90
CA GLU A 409 -12.09 -38.28 2.96
C GLU A 409 -11.13 -39.30 3.66
N GLY A 410 -11.32 -40.56 3.36
CA GLY A 410 -10.48 -41.64 3.86
C GLY A 410 -9.17 -41.82 3.10
N TYR A 411 -8.95 -41.07 2.07
CA TYR A 411 -7.71 -41.00 1.28
C TYR A 411 -7.46 -39.58 0.79
N ILE A 412 -6.26 -39.13 0.94
CA ILE A 412 -5.81 -37.83 0.40
C ILE A 412 -4.67 -38.11 -0.57
N GLU A 413 -4.87 -37.71 -1.83
CA GLU A 413 -3.84 -37.82 -2.86
C GLU A 413 -2.61 -36.99 -2.46
N PRO A 414 -1.43 -37.61 -2.30
CA PRO A 414 -0.23 -36.85 -1.95
C PRO A 414 0.21 -35.92 -3.05
N ALA A 415 0.54 -34.67 -2.70
CA ALA A 415 1.21 -33.74 -3.60
C ALA A 415 2.61 -34.26 -4.00
N ASP A 416 3.12 -33.80 -5.13
CA ASP A 416 4.39 -34.30 -5.70
C ASP A 416 5.58 -34.19 -4.75
N ASP A 417 5.65 -33.13 -3.97
CA ASP A 417 6.72 -32.93 -2.98
C ASP A 417 6.56 -33.85 -1.75
N ALA A 418 5.32 -34.17 -1.39
CA ALA A 418 5.02 -35.12 -0.33
C ALA A 418 5.32 -36.59 -0.76
N ARG A 419 5.02 -36.94 -2.01
CA ARG A 419 5.35 -38.25 -2.59
C ARG A 419 6.85 -38.56 -2.50
N LYS A 420 7.71 -37.56 -2.65
CA LYS A 420 9.18 -37.73 -2.52
C LYS A 420 9.63 -38.15 -1.10
N GLN A 421 8.77 -37.97 -0.12
CA GLN A 421 9.05 -38.44 1.26
C GLN A 421 8.75 -39.94 1.47
N LEU A 422 7.96 -40.52 0.59
CA LEU A 422 7.67 -41.94 0.62
C LEU A 422 8.88 -42.75 0.11
N LYS A 423 9.22 -43.84 0.80
CA LYS A 423 10.36 -44.74 0.56
C LYS A 423 9.87 -46.15 0.46
N ASP A 424 10.76 -47.07 0.07
CA ASP A 424 10.45 -48.52 -0.01
C ASP A 424 9.93 -49.11 1.31
N SER A 425 10.35 -48.52 2.44
CA SER A 425 9.87 -48.91 3.77
C SER A 425 8.50 -48.36 4.15
N SER A 426 7.94 -47.43 3.37
CA SER A 426 6.70 -46.74 3.77
C SER A 426 5.50 -47.67 3.96
N ALA A 427 5.38 -48.69 3.11
CA ALA A 427 4.33 -49.66 3.22
C ALA A 427 4.38 -50.46 4.56
N ALA A 428 5.57 -50.93 4.92
CA ALA A 428 5.78 -51.65 6.19
C ALA A 428 5.56 -50.74 7.42
N VAL A 429 6.01 -49.48 7.34
CA VAL A 429 5.77 -48.48 8.38
C VAL A 429 4.28 -48.25 8.59
N LEU A 430 3.49 -48.09 7.50
CA LEU A 430 2.04 -47.93 7.60
C LEU A 430 1.34 -49.17 8.16
N ASP A 431 1.75 -50.37 7.79
CA ASP A 431 1.21 -51.59 8.35
C ASP A 431 1.40 -51.67 9.89
N LEU A 432 2.59 -51.33 10.38
CA LEU A 432 2.87 -51.27 11.82
C LEU A 432 2.07 -50.16 12.51
N ALA A 433 1.97 -48.97 11.88
CA ALA A 433 1.22 -47.85 12.43
C ALA A 433 -0.27 -48.17 12.55
N ILE A 434 -0.88 -48.77 11.51
CA ILE A 434 -2.28 -49.18 11.50
C ILE A 434 -2.54 -50.16 12.62
N ALA A 435 -1.73 -51.23 12.74
CA ALA A 435 -1.89 -52.26 13.77
C ALA A 435 -1.81 -51.67 15.19
N ALA A 436 -0.86 -50.77 15.45
CA ALA A 436 -0.71 -50.14 16.75
C ALA A 436 -1.89 -49.19 17.07
N LEU A 437 -2.36 -48.44 16.11
CA LEU A 437 -3.43 -47.45 16.32
C LEU A 437 -4.82 -48.07 16.40
N GLU A 438 -5.07 -49.23 15.74
CA GLU A 438 -6.32 -49.98 15.89
C GLU A 438 -6.56 -50.41 17.33
N ALA A 439 -5.49 -50.70 18.04
CA ALA A 439 -5.55 -51.14 19.45
C ALA A 439 -5.81 -50.00 20.46
N VAL A 440 -5.70 -48.72 20.03
CA VAL A 440 -5.94 -47.57 20.92
C VAL A 440 -7.45 -47.36 21.11
N PRO A 441 -7.96 -47.38 22.36
CA PRO A 441 -9.38 -47.06 22.61
C PRO A 441 -9.73 -45.65 22.21
N GLU A 442 -10.99 -45.39 21.82
CA GLU A 442 -11.48 -44.08 21.39
C GLU A 442 -11.26 -42.99 22.47
N GLU A 443 -11.52 -43.32 23.72
CA GLU A 443 -11.31 -42.41 24.87
C GLU A 443 -9.84 -42.07 25.11
N GLU A 444 -8.92 -42.88 24.62
CA GLU A 444 -7.48 -42.67 24.72
C GLU A 444 -6.87 -42.08 23.45
N TRP A 445 -7.71 -41.70 22.45
CA TRP A 445 -7.27 -41.06 21.22
C TRP A 445 -6.89 -39.60 21.46
N LYS A 446 -5.72 -39.43 22.10
CA LYS A 446 -5.14 -38.16 22.54
C LYS A 446 -3.72 -37.99 22.05
N THR A 447 -3.31 -36.75 21.80
CA THR A 447 -2.01 -36.38 21.25
C THR A 447 -0.84 -37.12 21.88
N ASP A 448 -0.71 -37.10 23.21
CA ASP A 448 0.41 -37.71 23.93
C ASP A 448 0.41 -39.21 23.76
N ASN A 449 -0.74 -39.86 23.92
CA ASN A 449 -0.87 -41.31 23.78
C ASN A 449 -0.63 -41.77 22.33
N LEU A 450 -1.06 -41.03 21.35
CA LEU A 450 -0.79 -41.29 19.92
C LEU A 450 0.70 -41.22 19.63
N HIS A 451 1.37 -40.20 20.17
CA HIS A 451 2.83 -40.05 20.04
C HIS A 451 3.56 -41.25 20.67
N GLU A 452 3.25 -41.60 21.92
CA GLU A 452 3.87 -42.76 22.64
C GLU A 452 3.63 -44.05 21.88
N THR A 453 2.39 -44.31 21.45
CA THR A 453 2.00 -45.53 20.73
C THR A 453 2.79 -45.68 19.44
N LEU A 454 2.84 -44.64 18.61
CA LEU A 454 3.57 -44.68 17.33
C LEU A 454 5.09 -44.67 17.51
N ASN A 455 5.60 -43.94 18.50
CA ASN A 455 7.04 -43.96 18.81
C ASN A 455 7.49 -45.37 19.22
N LYS A 456 6.73 -46.03 20.10
CA LYS A 456 7.01 -47.39 20.50
C LYS A 456 6.96 -48.35 19.32
N ALA A 457 5.87 -48.35 18.56
CA ALA A 457 5.67 -49.31 17.47
C ALA A 457 6.64 -49.10 16.29
N LEU A 458 6.97 -47.85 15.92
CA LEU A 458 7.75 -47.57 14.73
C LEU A 458 9.22 -47.34 15.02
N VAL A 459 9.57 -46.63 16.11
CA VAL A 459 10.96 -46.26 16.41
C VAL A 459 11.62 -47.29 17.31
N GLU A 460 11.02 -47.62 18.45
CA GLU A 460 11.62 -48.52 19.46
C GLU A 460 11.58 -50.01 19.01
N ASP A 461 10.40 -50.51 18.70
CA ASP A 461 10.20 -51.91 18.31
C ASP A 461 10.47 -52.11 16.80
N GLY A 462 10.05 -51.16 15.96
CA GLY A 462 10.22 -51.22 14.51
C GLY A 462 11.62 -50.88 14.02
N GLY A 463 12.41 -50.16 14.81
CA GLY A 463 13.79 -49.78 14.50
C GLY A 463 13.95 -48.73 13.43
N TYR A 464 12.87 -48.02 13.04
CA TYR A 464 12.94 -46.94 12.03
C TYR A 464 13.43 -45.65 12.67
N LYS A 465 14.24 -44.89 11.93
CA LYS A 465 14.59 -43.52 12.33
C LYS A 465 13.32 -42.65 12.30
N PRO A 466 13.17 -41.67 13.22
CA PRO A 466 11.95 -40.86 13.34
C PRO A 466 11.43 -40.28 12.01
N ARG A 467 12.31 -39.83 11.12
CA ARG A 467 11.93 -39.30 9.80
C ARG A 467 11.27 -40.35 8.90
N LEU A 468 11.77 -41.60 8.94
CA LEU A 468 11.22 -42.72 8.16
C LEU A 468 9.96 -43.31 8.83
N ALA A 469 9.87 -43.22 10.14
CA ALA A 469 8.73 -43.68 10.94
C ALA A 469 7.50 -42.75 10.73
N PHE A 470 7.66 -41.44 10.93
CA PHE A 470 6.56 -40.48 10.93
C PHE A 470 6.26 -39.85 9.57
N GLY A 471 7.21 -39.89 8.61
CA GLY A 471 7.04 -39.38 7.29
C GLY A 471 5.81 -39.92 6.54
N PRO A 472 5.70 -41.24 6.37
CA PRO A 472 4.54 -41.86 5.70
C PRO A 472 3.21 -41.59 6.40
N VAL A 473 3.20 -41.58 7.74
CA VAL A 473 2.01 -41.26 8.54
C VAL A 473 1.56 -39.83 8.29
N ARG A 474 2.49 -38.89 8.27
CA ARG A 474 2.21 -37.48 7.95
C ARG A 474 1.65 -37.30 6.54
N VAL A 475 2.24 -37.97 5.56
CA VAL A 475 1.77 -37.95 4.17
C VAL A 475 0.34 -38.53 4.08
N ALA A 476 0.06 -39.62 4.76
CA ALA A 476 -1.27 -40.20 4.83
C ALA A 476 -2.31 -39.22 5.41
N MET A 477 -1.95 -38.53 6.48
CA MET A 477 -2.85 -37.64 7.20
C MET A 477 -3.15 -36.33 6.43
N SER A 478 -2.20 -35.81 5.71
CA SER A 478 -2.31 -34.44 5.12
C SER A 478 -2.16 -34.39 3.61
N GLY A 479 -1.57 -35.37 2.97
CA GLY A 479 -1.19 -35.35 1.57
C GLY A 479 -0.13 -34.28 1.23
N ARG A 480 0.46 -33.63 2.23
CA ARG A 480 1.36 -32.48 2.04
C ARG A 480 2.67 -32.66 2.79
N ARG A 481 3.70 -32.00 2.28
CA ARG A 481 5.00 -31.95 2.94
C ARG A 481 4.97 -31.06 4.20
N VAL A 482 4.27 -29.93 4.12
CA VAL A 482 4.07 -28.99 5.23
C VAL A 482 2.64 -29.11 5.71
N SER A 483 2.47 -29.41 6.98
CA SER A 483 1.16 -29.62 7.62
C SER A 483 1.24 -29.22 9.09
N PRO A 484 0.10 -29.08 9.79
CA PRO A 484 0.08 -28.92 11.23
C PRO A 484 0.76 -30.12 11.93
N PRO A 485 1.11 -30.01 13.22
CA PRO A 485 1.69 -31.12 14.00
C PRO A 485 0.88 -32.41 13.87
N LEU A 486 1.58 -33.53 13.68
CA LEU A 486 0.96 -34.80 13.29
C LEU A 486 -0.04 -35.36 14.30
N PHE A 487 0.37 -35.44 15.54
CA PHE A 487 -0.44 -36.14 16.57
C PHE A 487 -1.64 -35.31 17.00
N GLU A 488 -1.47 -34.01 17.08
CA GLU A 488 -2.55 -33.02 17.28
C GLU A 488 -3.55 -33.08 16.13
N SER A 489 -3.07 -33.19 14.90
CA SER A 489 -3.93 -33.35 13.72
C SER A 489 -4.74 -34.66 13.78
N MET A 490 -4.12 -35.74 14.21
CA MET A 490 -4.81 -37.06 14.37
C MET A 490 -5.88 -37.00 15.48
N GLU A 491 -5.62 -36.31 16.58
CA GLU A 491 -6.63 -36.07 17.62
C GLU A 491 -7.82 -35.26 17.10
N ILE A 492 -7.58 -34.18 16.37
CA ILE A 492 -8.62 -33.32 15.80
C ILE A 492 -9.49 -34.09 14.80
N VAL A 493 -8.86 -34.83 13.90
CA VAL A 493 -9.53 -35.59 12.83
C VAL A 493 -10.31 -36.78 13.36
N GLY A 494 -9.80 -37.41 14.46
CA GLY A 494 -10.41 -38.57 15.06
C GLY A 494 -9.88 -39.91 14.53
N LYS A 495 -10.21 -40.97 15.26
CA LYS A 495 -9.69 -42.33 15.02
C LYS A 495 -10.10 -42.89 13.66
N ASP A 496 -11.40 -42.85 13.35
CA ASP A 496 -11.93 -43.49 12.15
C ASP A 496 -11.34 -42.89 10.85
N ILE A 497 -11.27 -41.56 10.74
CA ILE A 497 -10.72 -40.89 9.57
C ILE A 497 -9.19 -41.09 9.53
N SER A 498 -8.51 -41.05 10.64
CA SER A 498 -7.05 -41.30 10.71
C SER A 498 -6.69 -42.68 10.20
N LEU A 499 -7.36 -43.73 10.70
CA LEU A 499 -7.16 -45.10 10.23
C LEU A 499 -7.52 -45.26 8.76
N ALA A 500 -8.63 -44.70 8.31
CA ALA A 500 -9.02 -44.75 6.91
C ALA A 500 -7.95 -44.15 5.98
N ARG A 501 -7.34 -43.05 6.37
CA ARG A 501 -6.26 -42.37 5.58
C ARG A 501 -4.98 -43.19 5.55
N LEU A 502 -4.58 -43.80 6.68
CA LEU A 502 -3.41 -44.66 6.71
C LEU A 502 -3.60 -45.88 5.79
N LYS A 503 -4.78 -46.53 5.89
CA LYS A 503 -5.16 -47.66 5.02
C LYS A 503 -5.25 -47.21 3.54
N GLY A 504 -5.87 -46.06 3.27
CA GLY A 504 -5.99 -45.52 1.93
C GLY A 504 -4.63 -45.28 1.28
N LEU A 505 -3.71 -44.62 1.97
CA LEU A 505 -2.34 -44.45 1.43
C LEU A 505 -1.64 -45.80 1.26
N ARG A 506 -1.78 -46.72 2.23
CA ARG A 506 -1.18 -48.05 2.15
C ARG A 506 -1.60 -48.83 0.90
N GLU A 507 -2.88 -48.71 0.49
CA GLU A 507 -3.43 -49.38 -0.69
C GLU A 507 -2.90 -48.78 -2.00
N HIS A 508 -2.41 -47.53 -1.98
CA HIS A 508 -1.87 -46.84 -3.15
C HIS A 508 -0.33 -46.90 -3.26
N LEU A 509 0.36 -47.57 -2.32
CA LEU A 509 1.78 -47.84 -2.38
C LEU A 509 2.06 -49.23 -2.97
#